data_7f3c7ebb9291543d7cd505380c6c512c
#
_entry.id   7f3c7ebb9291543d7cd505380c6c512c
#
_cell.length_a   1.000
_cell.length_b   1.000
_cell.length_c   1.000
_cell.angle_alpha   90.00
_cell.angle_beta   90.00
_cell.angle_gamma   90.00
#
_symmetry.space_group_name_H-M   'P 1'
#
loop_
_entity.id
_entity.type
_entity.pdbx_description
1 polymer ?
#
loop_
_entity_poly.entity_id
_entity_poly.type
_entity_poly.pdbx_seq_one_letter_code
_entity_poly.pdbx_strand_id
1 'polypeptide(L)'
;MSTAVPHYSLAWSLLLLLADVIAWHLLADRNRLTRIAIRLGGFIAYSLVIINAGISPLEAPAWPDNSALQFGATALAIVWWMYAARTLTVLLGLLLTGRVGHSGRLLQEVIGAVIFLIAIVAAAGYVLQLPVKGLLATSGAMAIIVGLALQSTLSDVFSGIILNTTKPYQVDDSISIDGMEGKVMDIDWRATHLLTGVGTMVVIPNSVAAKAKIVNLSRPVNIHGVSINIMMSPHIRPRRVLDALERTLQGCSALLPTPRPRAVVKDTSPTTIEYSVTGFISDLANKSDVRNLLFDLAYRHLEAAGITWQSETAAETVSRPRALLDEVKIFRTTTPEEKSELAQSMVSREYAAGQTIIELGDVTDGLLVIATGVVSANVPDGNTMVEAGRMGPGEVMGEQSILADTPSEARFTALTSCVIYRIDKAATRKCMEQRVDITTALNKLQAIRQQSSQHVLLRKPVAIKKNNFLGWLQKR
;
A
#
# COMPACT_ATOMS: atom_id res chain seq x y z
N MET A 1 -55.36 -17.75 -53.35
CA MET A 1 -54.92 -18.42 -52.10
C MET A 1 -55.60 -17.75 -50.90
N SER A 2 -56.23 -18.53 -50.04
CA SER A 2 -57.23 -18.17 -49.08
C SER A 2 -56.74 -17.06 -48.10
N THR A 3 -57.47 -15.93 -48.12
CA THR A 3 -57.25 -14.74 -47.24
C THR A 3 -57.94 -14.87 -45.89
N ALA A 4 -58.09 -16.07 -45.38
CA ALA A 4 -58.54 -16.26 -44.01
C ALA A 4 -57.36 -16.13 -43.08
N VAL A 5 -57.10 -14.93 -42.55
CA VAL A 5 -56.31 -14.78 -41.31
C VAL A 5 -57.10 -15.53 -40.27
N PRO A 6 -56.53 -16.57 -39.68
CA PRO A 6 -57.30 -17.32 -38.68
C PRO A 6 -57.52 -16.37 -37.50
N HIS A 7 -58.78 -16.07 -37.18
CA HIS A 7 -59.17 -15.29 -35.99
C HIS A 7 -58.55 -15.89 -34.69
N TYR A 8 -58.10 -17.10 -34.75
CA TYR A 8 -57.33 -17.80 -33.70
C TYR A 8 -55.92 -17.24 -33.46
N SER A 9 -55.25 -16.65 -34.49
CA SER A 9 -53.88 -16.13 -34.29
C SER A 9 -53.84 -14.91 -33.38
N LEU A 10 -54.82 -14.01 -33.46
CA LEU A 10 -55.00 -12.91 -32.52
C LEU A 10 -55.24 -13.42 -31.09
N ALA A 11 -56.12 -14.40 -30.93
CA ALA A 11 -56.43 -15.02 -29.61
C ALA A 11 -55.21 -15.71 -29.04
N TRP A 12 -54.49 -16.51 -29.84
CA TRP A 12 -53.24 -17.16 -29.39
C TRP A 12 -52.14 -16.20 -29.04
N SER A 13 -51.96 -15.12 -29.78
CA SER A 13 -50.97 -14.06 -29.49
C SER A 13 -51.23 -13.37 -28.17
N LEU A 14 -52.51 -13.02 -27.92
CA LEU A 14 -52.92 -12.42 -26.64
C LEU A 14 -52.77 -13.40 -25.46
N LEU A 15 -53.09 -14.65 -25.68
CA LEU A 15 -52.97 -15.70 -24.66
C LEU A 15 -51.51 -15.95 -24.29
N LEU A 16 -50.58 -15.96 -25.26
CA LEU A 16 -49.16 -16.09 -25.02
C LEU A 16 -48.59 -14.89 -24.25
N LEU A 17 -49.01 -13.67 -24.57
CA LEU A 17 -48.59 -12.47 -23.87
C LEU A 17 -49.09 -12.48 -22.40
N LEU A 18 -50.36 -12.87 -22.21
CA LEU A 18 -50.93 -13.00 -20.90
C LEU A 18 -50.20 -14.10 -20.06
N ALA A 19 -49.91 -15.24 -20.71
CA ALA A 19 -49.15 -16.31 -20.13
C ALA A 19 -47.72 -15.89 -19.71
N ASP A 20 -47.04 -15.08 -20.53
CA ASP A 20 -45.69 -14.54 -20.18
C ASP A 20 -45.76 -13.61 -18.97
N VAL A 21 -46.75 -12.72 -18.87
CA VAL A 21 -46.96 -11.82 -17.74
C VAL A 21 -47.26 -12.61 -16.47
N ILE A 22 -48.17 -13.60 -16.56
CA ILE A 22 -48.52 -14.47 -15.43
C ILE A 22 -47.31 -15.31 -14.97
N ALA A 23 -46.59 -15.91 -15.94
CA ALA A 23 -45.39 -16.68 -15.66
C ALA A 23 -44.30 -15.84 -14.98
N TRP A 24 -44.14 -14.60 -15.39
CA TRP A 24 -43.19 -13.68 -14.77
C TRP A 24 -43.51 -13.39 -13.29
N HIS A 25 -44.78 -13.27 -12.94
CA HIS A 25 -45.22 -13.04 -11.54
C HIS A 25 -45.21 -14.30 -10.70
N LEU A 26 -45.71 -15.41 -11.24
CA LEU A 26 -45.79 -16.68 -10.51
C LEU A 26 -44.44 -17.36 -10.26
N LEU A 27 -43.44 -17.09 -11.15
CA LEU A 27 -42.11 -17.66 -11.07
C LEU A 27 -41.09 -16.70 -10.41
N ALA A 28 -41.58 -15.72 -9.64
CA ALA A 28 -40.72 -14.75 -8.96
C ALA A 28 -39.66 -15.43 -8.05
N ASP A 29 -39.99 -16.54 -7.42
CA ASP A 29 -39.15 -17.31 -6.49
C ASP A 29 -38.25 -18.37 -7.15
N ARG A 30 -38.36 -18.56 -8.46
CA ARG A 30 -37.55 -19.54 -9.19
C ARG A 30 -36.22 -18.97 -9.64
N ASN A 31 -35.25 -19.87 -9.98
CA ASN A 31 -33.93 -19.52 -10.48
C ASN A 31 -34.01 -18.54 -11.66
N ARG A 32 -33.12 -17.53 -11.65
CA ARG A 32 -33.06 -16.49 -12.69
C ARG A 32 -32.96 -17.08 -14.11
N LEU A 33 -32.17 -18.15 -14.30
CA LEU A 33 -32.01 -18.84 -15.59
C LEU A 33 -33.33 -19.43 -16.10
N THR A 34 -34.14 -20.06 -15.22
CA THR A 34 -35.44 -20.63 -15.59
C THR A 34 -36.41 -19.56 -16.07
N ARG A 35 -36.46 -18.40 -15.40
CA ARG A 35 -37.31 -17.26 -15.82
C ARG A 35 -36.94 -16.72 -17.20
N ILE A 36 -35.63 -16.62 -17.48
CA ILE A 36 -35.12 -16.16 -18.77
C ILE A 36 -35.43 -17.17 -19.87
N ALA A 37 -35.25 -18.48 -19.62
CA ALA A 37 -35.54 -19.55 -20.55
C ALA A 37 -37.03 -19.55 -20.91
N ILE A 38 -37.96 -19.40 -19.96
CA ILE A 38 -39.38 -19.31 -20.19
C ILE A 38 -39.74 -18.10 -21.04
N ARG A 39 -39.15 -16.94 -20.75
CA ARG A 39 -39.39 -15.71 -21.47
C ARG A 39 -38.87 -15.80 -22.91
N LEU A 40 -37.69 -16.36 -23.11
CA LEU A 40 -37.12 -16.58 -24.46
C LEU A 40 -37.99 -17.56 -25.24
N GLY A 41 -38.44 -18.64 -24.59
CA GLY A 41 -39.38 -19.59 -25.17
C GLY A 41 -40.73 -18.95 -25.56
N GLY A 42 -41.28 -18.08 -24.69
CA GLY A 42 -42.47 -17.30 -24.94
C GLY A 42 -42.31 -16.34 -26.14
N PHE A 43 -41.18 -15.64 -26.21
CA PHE A 43 -40.86 -14.76 -27.35
C PHE A 43 -40.73 -15.54 -28.67
N ILE A 44 -40.07 -16.71 -28.65
CA ILE A 44 -39.95 -17.58 -29.83
C ILE A 44 -41.34 -18.08 -30.25
N ALA A 45 -42.15 -18.57 -29.32
CA ALA A 45 -43.49 -19.01 -29.60
C ALA A 45 -44.40 -17.91 -30.16
N TYR A 46 -44.32 -16.72 -29.60
CA TYR A 46 -45.02 -15.52 -30.07
C TYR A 46 -44.58 -15.18 -31.52
N SER A 47 -43.28 -15.18 -31.79
CA SER A 47 -42.73 -14.92 -33.11
C SER A 47 -43.23 -15.93 -34.16
N LEU A 48 -43.24 -17.22 -33.80
CA LEU A 48 -43.76 -18.27 -34.68
C LEU A 48 -45.25 -18.09 -34.99
N VAL A 49 -46.06 -17.73 -33.97
CA VAL A 49 -47.50 -17.50 -34.18
C VAL A 49 -47.77 -16.35 -35.12
N ILE A 50 -47.12 -15.20 -34.98
CA ILE A 50 -47.36 -14.03 -35.84
C ILE A 50 -46.82 -14.23 -37.24
N ILE A 51 -45.66 -14.90 -37.42
CA ILE A 51 -45.11 -15.21 -38.75
C ILE A 51 -46.01 -16.21 -39.48
N ASN A 52 -46.47 -17.27 -38.80
CA ASN A 52 -47.43 -18.21 -39.38
C ASN A 52 -48.79 -17.57 -39.72
N ALA A 53 -49.15 -16.48 -39.05
CA ALA A 53 -50.32 -15.68 -39.35
C ALA A 53 -50.10 -14.73 -40.56
N GLY A 54 -48.91 -14.73 -41.20
CA GLY A 54 -48.56 -13.85 -42.29
C GLY A 54 -48.24 -12.41 -41.85
N ILE A 55 -48.02 -12.17 -40.53
CA ILE A 55 -47.67 -10.87 -40.02
C ILE A 55 -46.14 -10.80 -39.92
N SER A 56 -45.51 -9.99 -40.75
CA SER A 56 -44.06 -9.70 -40.65
C SER A 56 -43.84 -8.48 -39.78
N PRO A 57 -43.02 -8.56 -38.71
CA PRO A 57 -42.66 -7.38 -37.92
C PRO A 57 -41.73 -6.40 -38.64
N LEU A 58 -41.16 -6.81 -39.80
CA LEU A 58 -40.21 -6.05 -40.61
C LEU A 58 -40.86 -5.36 -41.80
N GLU A 59 -42.17 -5.57 -42.02
CA GLU A 59 -42.93 -4.99 -43.12
C GLU A 59 -44.28 -4.51 -42.65
N ALA A 60 -44.88 -3.55 -43.34
CA ALA A 60 -46.23 -3.10 -43.04
C ALA A 60 -47.26 -4.22 -43.31
N PRO A 61 -48.25 -4.41 -42.40
CA PRO A 61 -49.27 -5.40 -42.61
C PRO A 61 -50.01 -5.20 -43.96
N ALA A 62 -50.21 -6.28 -44.72
CA ALA A 62 -50.71 -6.27 -46.12
C ALA A 62 -52.22 -6.49 -46.21
N TRP A 63 -53.04 -5.92 -45.37
CA TRP A 63 -54.53 -6.06 -45.43
C TRP A 63 -55.26 -4.70 -45.58
N PRO A 64 -55.04 -3.96 -46.67
CA PRO A 64 -55.61 -2.62 -46.85
C PRO A 64 -57.17 -2.63 -46.95
N ASP A 65 -57.75 -3.74 -47.36
CA ASP A 65 -59.20 -3.84 -47.53
C ASP A 65 -60.00 -4.14 -46.25
N ASN A 66 -59.30 -4.45 -45.15
CA ASN A 66 -59.92 -4.73 -43.87
C ASN A 66 -59.23 -3.96 -42.73
N SER A 67 -59.79 -2.82 -42.39
CA SER A 67 -59.21 -1.91 -41.39
C SER A 67 -59.06 -2.53 -40.01
N ALA A 68 -59.95 -3.44 -39.61
CA ALA A 68 -59.87 -4.10 -38.29
C ALA A 68 -58.71 -5.12 -38.25
N LEU A 69 -58.50 -5.90 -39.33
CA LEU A 69 -57.39 -6.84 -39.44
C LEU A 69 -56.05 -6.09 -39.55
N GLN A 70 -56.01 -5.02 -40.32
CA GLN A 70 -54.81 -4.18 -40.45
C GLN A 70 -54.43 -3.56 -39.11
N PHE A 71 -55.38 -3.01 -38.36
CA PHE A 71 -55.12 -2.47 -37.03
C PHE A 71 -54.62 -3.54 -36.04
N GLY A 72 -55.26 -4.71 -36.02
CA GLY A 72 -54.86 -5.83 -35.19
C GLY A 72 -53.47 -6.35 -35.55
N ALA A 73 -53.14 -6.53 -36.81
CA ALA A 73 -51.83 -6.96 -37.27
C ALA A 73 -50.73 -5.93 -36.96
N THR A 74 -51.01 -4.63 -37.13
CA THR A 74 -50.12 -3.54 -36.77
C THR A 74 -49.82 -3.54 -35.28
N ALA A 75 -50.87 -3.68 -34.46
CA ALA A 75 -50.70 -3.73 -33.00
C ALA A 75 -49.83 -4.94 -32.55
N LEU A 76 -50.09 -6.13 -33.15
CA LEU A 76 -49.26 -7.30 -32.85
C LEU A 76 -47.80 -7.13 -33.26
N ALA A 77 -47.54 -6.54 -34.43
CA ALA A 77 -46.19 -6.24 -34.88
C ALA A 77 -45.45 -5.23 -33.98
N ILE A 78 -46.15 -4.20 -33.51
CA ILE A 78 -45.58 -3.27 -32.54
C ILE A 78 -45.27 -3.98 -31.22
N VAL A 79 -46.18 -4.79 -30.72
CA VAL A 79 -45.97 -5.60 -29.47
C VAL A 79 -44.78 -6.53 -29.64
N TRP A 80 -44.55 -7.10 -30.82
CA TRP A 80 -43.36 -7.92 -31.10
C TRP A 80 -42.05 -7.14 -30.85
N TRP A 81 -41.96 -5.90 -31.33
CA TRP A 81 -40.79 -5.04 -31.09
C TRP A 81 -40.62 -4.74 -29.62
N MET A 82 -41.69 -4.46 -28.89
CA MET A 82 -41.63 -4.20 -27.46
C MET A 82 -41.27 -5.44 -26.67
N TYR A 83 -41.76 -6.62 -27.07
CA TYR A 83 -41.44 -7.89 -26.44
C TYR A 83 -39.98 -8.29 -26.70
N ALA A 84 -39.50 -8.07 -27.91
CA ALA A 84 -38.10 -8.23 -28.30
C ALA A 84 -37.19 -7.36 -27.42
N ALA A 85 -37.48 -6.05 -27.31
CA ALA A 85 -36.73 -5.11 -26.47
C ALA A 85 -36.70 -5.56 -25.00
N ARG A 86 -37.85 -5.95 -24.48
CA ARG A 86 -37.94 -6.44 -23.08
C ARG A 86 -37.15 -7.72 -22.86
N THR A 87 -37.22 -8.66 -23.79
CA THR A 87 -36.49 -9.93 -23.72
C THR A 87 -34.96 -9.69 -23.76
N LEU A 88 -34.52 -8.83 -24.69
CA LEU A 88 -33.12 -8.44 -24.83
C LEU A 88 -32.59 -7.73 -23.55
N THR A 89 -33.37 -6.81 -22.97
CA THR A 89 -33.01 -6.11 -21.73
C THR A 89 -32.84 -7.10 -20.56
N VAL A 90 -33.73 -8.08 -20.44
CA VAL A 90 -33.66 -9.10 -19.40
C VAL A 90 -32.45 -10.03 -19.61
N LEU A 91 -32.17 -10.42 -20.84
CA LEU A 91 -31.00 -11.25 -21.19
C LEU A 91 -29.69 -10.52 -20.88
N LEU A 92 -29.62 -9.24 -21.25
CA LEU A 92 -28.45 -8.40 -20.98
C LEU A 92 -28.22 -8.21 -19.47
N GLY A 93 -29.33 -8.07 -18.71
CA GLY A 93 -29.27 -8.02 -17.24
C GLY A 93 -28.61 -9.24 -16.62
N LEU A 94 -28.75 -10.43 -17.18
CA LEU A 94 -28.08 -11.65 -16.72
C LEU A 94 -26.55 -11.54 -16.90
N LEU A 95 -26.10 -11.02 -18.02
CA LEU A 95 -24.68 -10.87 -18.35
C LEU A 95 -23.99 -9.81 -17.47
N LEU A 96 -24.70 -8.74 -17.11
CA LEU A 96 -24.16 -7.60 -16.37
C LEU A 96 -24.21 -7.79 -14.85
N THR A 97 -25.28 -8.36 -14.30
CA THR A 97 -25.46 -8.49 -12.82
C THR A 97 -24.48 -9.47 -12.16
N GLY A 98 -23.84 -10.35 -12.92
CA GLY A 98 -22.84 -11.28 -12.38
C GLY A 98 -21.47 -10.66 -12.07
N ARG A 99 -21.16 -9.44 -12.55
CA ARG A 99 -19.81 -8.85 -12.50
C ARG A 99 -19.73 -7.43 -11.92
N VAL A 100 -20.85 -6.71 -11.80
CA VAL A 100 -20.83 -5.27 -11.46
C VAL A 100 -21.87 -5.00 -10.36
N GLY A 101 -21.44 -4.93 -9.11
CA GLY A 101 -22.28 -4.74 -7.92
C GLY A 101 -23.42 -3.67 -8.04
N HIS A 102 -23.59 -2.79 -7.09
CA HIS A 102 -24.68 -1.79 -7.04
C HIS A 102 -24.75 -0.85 -8.27
N SER A 103 -23.59 -0.52 -8.85
CA SER A 103 -23.46 0.35 -10.05
C SER A 103 -23.97 -0.31 -11.35
N GLY A 104 -24.09 -1.63 -11.39
CA GLY A 104 -24.58 -2.36 -12.56
C GLY A 104 -26.07 -2.12 -12.87
N ARG A 105 -26.84 -1.72 -11.89
CA ARG A 105 -28.30 -1.51 -12.03
C ARG A 105 -28.57 -0.27 -12.89
N LEU A 106 -27.87 0.85 -12.63
CA LEU A 106 -28.00 2.08 -13.43
C LEU A 106 -27.58 1.86 -14.88
N LEU A 107 -26.48 1.14 -15.11
CA LEU A 107 -26.03 0.81 -16.46
C LEU A 107 -27.06 -0.04 -17.21
N GLN A 108 -27.67 -1.01 -16.55
CA GLN A 108 -28.73 -1.85 -17.11
C GLN A 108 -29.97 -1.02 -17.48
N GLU A 109 -30.37 -0.05 -16.65
CA GLU A 109 -31.51 0.84 -16.94
C GLU A 109 -31.25 1.74 -18.14
N VAL A 110 -30.05 2.33 -18.24
CA VAL A 110 -29.65 3.16 -19.38
C VAL A 110 -29.62 2.35 -20.68
N ILE A 111 -28.97 1.18 -20.67
CA ILE A 111 -28.93 0.31 -21.87
C ILE A 111 -30.35 -0.18 -22.22
N GLY A 112 -31.17 -0.51 -21.22
CA GLY A 112 -32.56 -0.86 -21.43
C GLY A 112 -33.36 0.25 -22.14
N ALA A 113 -33.20 1.49 -21.67
CA ALA A 113 -33.83 2.65 -22.28
C ALA A 113 -33.42 2.84 -23.77
N VAL A 114 -32.12 2.65 -24.08
CA VAL A 114 -31.62 2.71 -25.46
C VAL A 114 -32.22 1.57 -26.33
N ILE A 115 -32.29 0.34 -25.82
CA ILE A 115 -32.91 -0.79 -26.52
C ILE A 115 -34.38 -0.51 -26.82
N PHE A 116 -35.14 0.01 -25.86
CA PHE A 116 -36.55 0.37 -26.06
C PHE A 116 -36.69 1.53 -27.05
N LEU A 117 -35.84 2.54 -27.04
CA LEU A 117 -35.83 3.63 -27.99
C LEU A 117 -35.62 3.10 -29.44
N ILE A 118 -34.61 2.22 -29.60
CA ILE A 118 -34.35 1.56 -30.89
C ILE A 118 -35.56 0.76 -31.36
N ALA A 119 -36.22 0.00 -30.49
CA ALA A 119 -37.39 -0.78 -30.80
C ALA A 119 -38.59 0.09 -31.23
N ILE A 120 -38.80 1.23 -30.54
CA ILE A 120 -39.85 2.20 -30.91
C ILE A 120 -39.58 2.79 -32.27
N VAL A 121 -38.35 3.23 -32.56
CA VAL A 121 -38.00 3.80 -33.86
C VAL A 121 -38.09 2.73 -34.97
N ALA A 122 -37.69 1.50 -34.70
CA ALA A 122 -37.82 0.38 -35.66
C ALA A 122 -39.31 0.06 -35.92
N ALA A 123 -40.15 -0.01 -34.89
CA ALA A 123 -41.59 -0.21 -35.05
C ALA A 123 -42.22 0.93 -35.89
N ALA A 124 -41.84 2.20 -35.62
CA ALA A 124 -42.31 3.35 -36.39
C ALA A 124 -41.90 3.28 -37.88
N GLY A 125 -40.67 2.89 -38.16
CA GLY A 125 -40.14 2.79 -39.53
C GLY A 125 -40.65 1.58 -40.30
N TYR A 126 -40.60 0.39 -39.69
CA TYR A 126 -40.95 -0.84 -40.42
C TYR A 126 -42.45 -1.15 -40.41
N VAL A 127 -43.12 -0.94 -39.27
CA VAL A 127 -44.52 -1.32 -39.12
C VAL A 127 -45.47 -0.18 -39.54
N LEU A 128 -45.19 1.06 -39.06
CA LEU A 128 -46.03 2.23 -39.35
C LEU A 128 -45.59 2.96 -40.60
N GLN A 129 -44.45 2.59 -41.21
CA GLN A 129 -43.87 3.21 -42.43
C GLN A 129 -43.72 4.73 -42.33
N LEU A 130 -43.47 5.23 -41.13
CA LEU A 130 -43.21 6.65 -40.93
C LEU A 130 -41.85 7.05 -41.52
N PRO A 131 -41.69 8.27 -42.05
CA PRO A 131 -40.42 8.73 -42.61
C PRO A 131 -39.38 9.00 -41.52
N VAL A 132 -38.83 7.92 -40.92
CA VAL A 132 -37.90 7.99 -39.79
C VAL A 132 -36.47 8.44 -40.18
N LYS A 133 -36.16 8.61 -41.49
CA LYS A 133 -34.82 9.01 -41.95
C LYS A 133 -34.34 10.32 -41.35
N GLY A 134 -35.20 11.35 -41.28
CA GLY A 134 -34.87 12.62 -40.66
C GLY A 134 -34.68 12.50 -39.14
N LEU A 135 -35.54 11.71 -38.49
CA LEU A 135 -35.43 11.43 -37.06
C LEU A 135 -34.13 10.70 -36.69
N LEU A 136 -33.74 9.72 -37.52
CA LEU A 136 -32.47 8.99 -37.34
C LEU A 136 -31.25 9.92 -37.53
N ALA A 137 -31.30 10.83 -38.54
CA ALA A 137 -30.21 11.77 -38.75
C ALA A 137 -30.04 12.75 -37.56
N THR A 138 -31.12 13.32 -37.06
CA THR A 138 -31.10 14.23 -35.91
C THR A 138 -30.76 13.49 -34.63
N SER A 139 -31.28 12.29 -34.41
CA SER A 139 -30.94 11.45 -33.25
C SER A 139 -29.46 11.02 -33.29
N GLY A 140 -28.90 10.75 -34.48
CA GLY A 140 -27.49 10.45 -34.66
C GLY A 140 -26.59 11.63 -34.25
N ALA A 141 -26.95 12.85 -34.69
CA ALA A 141 -26.23 14.05 -34.29
C ALA A 141 -26.32 14.28 -32.76
N MET A 142 -27.51 14.10 -32.18
CA MET A 142 -27.67 14.21 -30.71
C MET A 142 -26.89 13.14 -29.97
N ALA A 143 -26.85 11.90 -30.47
CA ALA A 143 -26.06 10.81 -29.87
C ALA A 143 -24.55 11.13 -29.85
N ILE A 144 -24.01 11.77 -30.88
CA ILE A 144 -22.63 12.23 -30.92
C ILE A 144 -22.39 13.27 -29.84
N ILE A 145 -23.26 14.28 -29.70
CA ILE A 145 -23.13 15.33 -28.71
C ILE A 145 -23.16 14.73 -27.29
N VAL A 146 -24.12 13.84 -27.01
CA VAL A 146 -24.23 13.15 -25.72
C VAL A 146 -23.01 12.25 -25.48
N GLY A 147 -22.54 11.54 -26.51
CA GLY A 147 -21.33 10.70 -26.42
C GLY A 147 -20.08 11.51 -26.06
N LEU A 148 -19.89 12.66 -26.69
CA LEU A 148 -18.79 13.58 -26.37
C LEU A 148 -18.92 14.14 -24.94
N ALA A 149 -20.13 14.49 -24.50
CA ALA A 149 -20.38 14.98 -23.14
C ALA A 149 -20.09 13.91 -22.07
N LEU A 150 -20.33 12.64 -22.37
CA LEU A 150 -20.10 11.49 -21.47
C LEU A 150 -18.71 10.86 -21.62
N GLN A 151 -17.89 11.30 -22.56
CA GLN A 151 -16.62 10.66 -22.93
C GLN A 151 -15.67 10.52 -21.73
N SER A 152 -15.54 11.56 -20.89
CA SER A 152 -14.68 11.52 -19.71
C SER A 152 -15.15 10.49 -18.67
N THR A 153 -16.45 10.49 -18.39
CA THR A 153 -17.05 9.54 -17.44
C THR A 153 -16.90 8.10 -17.93
N LEU A 154 -17.14 7.86 -19.22
CA LEU A 154 -16.98 6.55 -19.82
C LEU A 154 -15.51 6.10 -19.76
N SER A 155 -14.57 7.01 -20.01
CA SER A 155 -13.14 6.75 -19.89
C SER A 155 -12.76 6.32 -18.47
N ASP A 156 -13.30 6.97 -17.42
CA ASP A 156 -13.06 6.58 -16.03
C ASP A 156 -13.59 5.17 -15.73
N VAL A 157 -14.79 4.85 -16.20
CA VAL A 157 -15.40 3.52 -16.02
C VAL A 157 -14.57 2.42 -16.66
N PHE A 158 -14.21 2.58 -17.94
CA PHE A 158 -13.40 1.59 -18.67
C PHE A 158 -12.01 1.45 -18.03
N SER A 159 -11.40 2.55 -17.63
CA SER A 159 -10.12 2.54 -16.93
C SER A 159 -10.23 1.82 -15.58
N GLY A 160 -11.30 2.03 -14.83
CA GLY A 160 -11.57 1.31 -13.58
C GLY A 160 -11.70 -0.21 -13.80
N ILE A 161 -12.38 -0.64 -14.87
CA ILE A 161 -12.47 -2.06 -15.24
C ILE A 161 -11.07 -2.62 -15.58
N ILE A 162 -10.27 -1.89 -16.34
CA ILE A 162 -8.90 -2.29 -16.70
C ILE A 162 -8.03 -2.39 -15.44
N LEU A 163 -8.03 -1.39 -14.56
CA LEU A 163 -7.27 -1.38 -13.32
C LEU A 163 -7.65 -2.55 -12.41
N ASN A 164 -8.95 -2.85 -12.30
CA ASN A 164 -9.43 -3.98 -11.49
C ASN A 164 -9.10 -5.35 -12.11
N THR A 165 -8.95 -5.42 -13.44
CA THR A 165 -8.61 -6.66 -14.15
C THR A 165 -7.10 -6.91 -14.14
N THR A 166 -6.30 -5.91 -14.46
CA THR A 166 -4.82 -6.00 -14.52
C THR A 166 -4.17 -5.93 -13.15
N LYS A 167 -4.84 -5.32 -12.17
CA LYS A 167 -4.42 -5.18 -10.77
C LYS A 167 -2.98 -4.68 -10.61
N PRO A 168 -2.60 -3.54 -11.20
CA PRO A 168 -1.27 -2.96 -10.99
C PRO A 168 -1.05 -2.59 -9.52
N TYR A 169 -2.12 -2.33 -8.79
CA TYR A 169 -2.19 -2.16 -7.34
C TYR A 169 -3.52 -2.70 -6.79
N GLN A 170 -3.61 -2.86 -5.49
CA GLN A 170 -4.82 -3.31 -4.77
C GLN A 170 -5.06 -2.41 -3.56
N VAL A 171 -6.24 -2.54 -2.94
CA VAL A 171 -6.53 -1.93 -1.64
C VAL A 171 -5.46 -2.38 -0.64
N ASP A 172 -5.04 -1.49 0.23
CA ASP A 172 -3.94 -1.59 1.19
C ASP A 172 -2.51 -1.49 0.59
N ASP A 173 -2.31 -1.51 -0.73
CA ASP A 173 -0.99 -1.23 -1.31
C ASP A 173 -0.60 0.24 -1.09
N SER A 174 0.65 0.50 -0.78
CA SER A 174 1.25 1.82 -0.85
C SER A 174 1.78 2.05 -2.26
N ILE A 175 1.33 3.12 -2.90
CA ILE A 175 1.68 3.44 -4.29
C ILE A 175 2.06 4.90 -4.46
N SER A 176 2.77 5.17 -5.54
CA SER A 176 2.98 6.53 -6.03
C SER A 176 2.42 6.65 -7.45
N ILE A 177 1.53 7.62 -7.66
CA ILE A 177 0.93 7.95 -8.96
C ILE A 177 1.37 9.38 -9.30
N ASP A 178 2.18 9.54 -10.35
CA ASP A 178 2.74 10.83 -10.78
C ASP A 178 3.37 11.65 -9.63
N GLY A 179 4.06 10.97 -8.70
CA GLY A 179 4.74 11.60 -7.56
C GLY A 179 3.88 11.80 -6.32
N MET A 180 2.58 11.54 -6.37
CA MET A 180 1.72 11.49 -5.19
C MET A 180 1.81 10.13 -4.53
N GLU A 181 2.33 10.07 -3.32
CA GLU A 181 2.46 8.85 -2.54
C GLU A 181 1.32 8.70 -1.53
N GLY A 182 0.76 7.49 -1.45
CA GLY A 182 -0.30 7.19 -0.49
C GLY A 182 -0.66 5.71 -0.44
N LYS A 183 -1.41 5.35 0.60
CA LYS A 183 -1.99 4.02 0.74
C LYS A 183 -3.35 3.98 0.02
N VAL A 184 -3.57 2.95 -0.81
CA VAL A 184 -4.85 2.74 -1.49
C VAL A 184 -5.89 2.33 -0.46
N MET A 185 -6.91 3.18 -0.26
CA MET A 185 -8.00 2.92 0.67
C MET A 185 -9.17 2.22 -0.02
N ASP A 186 -9.47 2.64 -1.26
CA ASP A 186 -10.55 2.07 -2.05
C ASP A 186 -10.32 2.32 -3.54
N ILE A 187 -10.91 1.46 -4.37
CA ILE A 187 -10.93 1.57 -5.83
C ILE A 187 -12.36 1.39 -6.26
N ASP A 188 -13.04 2.49 -6.55
CA ASP A 188 -14.40 2.45 -7.05
C ASP A 188 -14.45 2.44 -8.59
N TRP A 189 -15.65 2.45 -9.17
CA TRP A 189 -15.87 2.39 -10.62
C TRP A 189 -15.31 3.60 -11.37
N ARG A 190 -15.11 4.74 -10.71
CA ARG A 190 -14.70 6.01 -11.30
C ARG A 190 -13.34 6.49 -10.83
N ALA A 191 -12.95 6.21 -9.57
CA ALA A 191 -11.77 6.80 -8.96
C ALA A 191 -11.04 5.82 -8.03
N THR A 192 -9.77 6.08 -7.82
CA THR A 192 -8.92 5.46 -6.81
C THR A 192 -8.70 6.46 -5.67
N HIS A 193 -8.91 6.01 -4.43
CA HIS A 193 -8.78 6.81 -3.22
C HIS A 193 -7.47 6.49 -2.51
N LEU A 194 -6.60 7.49 -2.32
CA LEU A 194 -5.31 7.36 -1.65
C LEU A 194 -5.31 8.15 -0.34
N LEU A 195 -4.85 7.53 0.74
CA LEU A 195 -4.52 8.21 1.99
C LEU A 195 -3.03 8.52 2.02
N THR A 196 -2.67 9.80 2.00
CA THR A 196 -1.27 10.23 2.06
C THR A 196 -0.68 10.08 3.46
N GLY A 197 0.65 10.08 3.58
CA GLY A 197 1.35 10.00 4.87
C GLY A 197 1.07 11.16 5.83
N VAL A 198 0.48 12.26 5.35
CA VAL A 198 0.04 13.41 6.18
C VAL A 198 -1.45 13.36 6.53
N GLY A 199 -2.14 12.22 6.24
CA GLY A 199 -3.54 12.02 6.60
C GLY A 199 -4.56 12.67 5.64
N THR A 200 -4.12 13.12 4.47
CA THR A 200 -5.02 13.72 3.46
C THR A 200 -5.52 12.66 2.49
N MET A 201 -6.82 12.67 2.19
CA MET A 201 -7.41 11.83 1.16
C MET A 201 -7.25 12.47 -0.21
N VAL A 202 -6.64 11.74 -1.15
CA VAL A 202 -6.50 12.13 -2.56
C VAL A 202 -7.38 11.23 -3.40
N VAL A 203 -8.22 11.82 -4.25
CA VAL A 203 -9.12 11.09 -5.16
C VAL A 203 -8.60 11.26 -6.58
N ILE A 204 -8.18 10.17 -7.20
CA ILE A 204 -7.60 10.17 -8.56
C ILE A 204 -8.58 9.49 -9.50
N PRO A 205 -9.09 10.19 -10.54
CA PRO A 205 -9.93 9.57 -11.57
C PRO A 205 -9.21 8.38 -12.22
N ASN A 206 -9.93 7.27 -12.45
CA ASN A 206 -9.33 6.05 -12.96
C ASN A 206 -8.71 6.24 -14.36
N SER A 207 -9.24 7.14 -15.17
CA SER A 207 -8.67 7.49 -16.49
C SER A 207 -7.30 8.19 -16.37
N VAL A 208 -7.07 8.92 -15.29
CA VAL A 208 -5.78 9.52 -14.97
C VAL A 208 -4.83 8.43 -14.46
N ALA A 209 -5.27 7.65 -13.47
CA ALA A 209 -4.47 6.58 -12.89
C ALA A 209 -4.01 5.55 -13.93
N ALA A 210 -4.89 5.17 -14.89
CA ALA A 210 -4.56 4.20 -15.94
C ALA A 210 -3.50 4.69 -16.94
N LYS A 211 -3.33 6.01 -17.09
CA LYS A 211 -2.35 6.64 -18.00
C LYS A 211 -1.08 7.08 -17.28
N ALA A 212 -1.14 7.21 -15.97
CA ALA A 212 -0.05 7.68 -15.13
C ALA A 212 1.05 6.62 -14.97
N LYS A 213 2.25 7.09 -14.61
CA LYS A 213 3.30 6.20 -14.12
C LYS A 213 2.97 5.76 -12.69
N ILE A 214 2.70 4.48 -12.53
CA ILE A 214 2.41 3.87 -11.24
C ILE A 214 3.66 3.19 -10.70
N VAL A 215 4.08 3.56 -9.49
CA VAL A 215 5.11 2.86 -8.73
C VAL A 215 4.43 2.19 -7.55
N ASN A 216 4.37 0.85 -7.55
CA ASN A 216 3.83 0.10 -6.43
C ASN A 216 4.96 -0.15 -5.41
N LEU A 217 4.85 0.48 -4.24
CA LEU A 217 5.84 0.40 -3.17
C LEU A 217 5.67 -0.86 -2.31
N SER A 218 4.50 -1.51 -2.34
CA SER A 218 4.20 -2.72 -1.58
C SER A 218 4.53 -4.00 -2.33
N ARG A 219 4.81 -3.94 -3.64
CA ARG A 219 5.02 -5.12 -4.50
C ARG A 219 6.34 -5.04 -5.27
N PRO A 220 6.97 -6.17 -5.62
CA PRO A 220 6.57 -7.57 -5.38
C PRO A 220 6.75 -8.05 -3.93
N VAL A 221 7.54 -7.32 -3.13
CA VAL A 221 7.79 -7.60 -1.70
C VAL A 221 7.65 -6.29 -0.95
N ASN A 222 7.03 -6.33 0.22
CA ASN A 222 6.87 -5.14 1.09
C ASN A 222 8.22 -4.78 1.75
N ILE A 223 9.18 -4.35 0.94
CA ILE A 223 10.52 -3.93 1.35
C ILE A 223 10.78 -2.53 0.78
N HIS A 224 11.09 -1.60 1.66
CA HIS A 224 11.26 -0.20 1.30
C HIS A 224 12.70 0.24 1.50
N GLY A 225 13.30 0.86 0.48
CA GLY A 225 14.62 1.45 0.58
C GLY A 225 14.61 2.75 1.39
N VAL A 226 15.55 2.86 2.32
CA VAL A 226 15.86 4.09 3.05
C VAL A 226 17.30 4.46 2.71
N SER A 227 17.51 5.67 2.25
CA SER A 227 18.84 6.17 1.91
C SER A 227 19.10 7.53 2.54
N ILE A 228 20.33 7.72 3.00
CA ILE A 228 20.87 9.03 3.37
C ILE A 228 22.10 9.32 2.52
N ASN A 229 22.29 10.58 2.20
CA ASN A 229 23.49 11.05 1.49
C ASN A 229 24.29 11.95 2.41
N ILE A 230 25.61 11.74 2.44
CA ILE A 230 26.55 12.43 3.30
C ILE A 230 27.66 12.99 2.42
N MET A 231 27.93 14.29 2.53
CA MET A 231 29.01 14.96 1.81
C MET A 231 30.19 15.17 2.74
N MET A 232 31.37 14.76 2.32
CA MET A 232 32.60 14.87 3.11
C MET A 232 33.73 15.51 2.26
N SER A 233 34.70 16.08 2.97
CA SER A 233 35.91 16.64 2.33
C SER A 233 36.72 15.53 1.64
N PRO A 234 37.27 15.78 0.42
CA PRO A 234 38.12 14.82 -0.29
C PRO A 234 39.46 14.56 0.40
N HIS A 235 39.85 15.38 1.38
CA HIS A 235 41.07 15.18 2.17
C HIS A 235 41.01 13.95 3.09
N ILE A 236 39.77 13.46 3.36
CA ILE A 236 39.54 12.27 4.19
C ILE A 236 39.52 11.04 3.27
N ARG A 237 40.38 10.05 3.56
CA ARG A 237 40.41 8.81 2.75
C ARG A 237 39.05 8.16 2.71
N PRO A 238 38.46 7.88 1.52
CA PRO A 238 37.09 7.30 1.40
C PRO A 238 36.90 6.01 2.21
N ARG A 239 37.94 5.18 2.32
CA ARG A 239 37.88 3.94 3.10
C ARG A 239 37.51 4.16 4.57
N ARG A 240 38.08 5.19 5.19
CA ARG A 240 37.78 5.53 6.61
C ARG A 240 36.31 5.94 6.78
N VAL A 241 35.79 6.73 5.83
CA VAL A 241 34.38 7.14 5.83
C VAL A 241 33.46 5.93 5.63
N LEU A 242 33.75 5.09 4.63
CA LEU A 242 32.96 3.89 4.36
C LEU A 242 32.94 2.93 5.54
N ASP A 243 34.08 2.70 6.20
CA ASP A 243 34.17 1.82 7.39
C ASP A 243 33.31 2.36 8.56
N ALA A 244 33.23 3.69 8.74
CA ALA A 244 32.35 4.31 9.74
C ALA A 244 30.86 4.17 9.34
N LEU A 245 30.53 4.38 8.07
CA LEU A 245 29.18 4.24 7.55
C LEU A 245 28.69 2.78 7.53
N GLU A 246 29.56 1.81 7.33
CA GLU A 246 29.23 0.39 7.49
C GLU A 246 28.88 0.05 8.94
N ARG A 247 29.59 0.60 9.92
CA ARG A 247 29.23 0.46 11.36
C ARG A 247 27.89 1.13 11.64
N THR A 248 27.59 2.27 11.03
CA THR A 248 26.26 2.90 11.09
C THR A 248 25.15 1.93 10.69
N LEU A 249 25.32 1.24 9.57
CA LEU A 249 24.35 0.25 9.08
C LEU A 249 24.21 -0.94 10.03
N GLN A 250 25.32 -1.41 10.61
CA GLN A 250 25.33 -2.49 11.60
C GLN A 250 24.69 -2.08 12.94
N GLY A 251 24.82 -0.80 13.32
CA GLY A 251 24.21 -0.22 14.51
C GLY A 251 22.69 -0.05 14.40
N CYS A 252 22.15 0.00 13.20
CA CYS A 252 20.72 0.21 12.98
C CYS A 252 19.94 -1.12 12.97
N SER A 253 19.33 -1.47 14.10
CA SER A 253 18.54 -2.71 14.25
C SER A 253 17.22 -2.71 13.45
N ALA A 254 16.75 -1.55 13.02
CA ALA A 254 15.54 -1.41 12.21
C ALA A 254 15.71 -1.85 10.76
N LEU A 255 16.95 -2.05 10.28
CA LEU A 255 17.23 -2.47 8.92
C LEU A 255 17.09 -3.99 8.76
N LEU A 256 16.55 -4.37 7.61
CA LEU A 256 16.49 -5.78 7.20
C LEU A 256 17.90 -6.27 6.80
N PRO A 257 18.24 -7.54 7.12
CA PRO A 257 19.52 -8.13 6.69
C PRO A 257 19.56 -8.44 5.19
N THR A 258 18.39 -8.59 4.57
CA THR A 258 18.24 -8.88 3.13
C THR A 258 17.12 -8.04 2.54
N PRO A 259 17.38 -7.24 1.49
CA PRO A 259 18.66 -7.03 0.80
C PRO A 259 19.72 -6.43 1.71
N ARG A 260 21.01 -6.79 1.49
CA ARG A 260 22.11 -6.33 2.34
C ARG A 260 22.22 -4.80 2.32
N PRO A 261 22.18 -4.13 3.48
CA PRO A 261 22.48 -2.71 3.58
C PRO A 261 23.91 -2.41 3.11
N ARG A 262 24.14 -1.26 2.49
CA ARG A 262 25.45 -0.89 1.94
C ARG A 262 25.73 0.59 2.02
N ALA A 263 26.99 0.94 2.22
CA ALA A 263 27.53 2.27 2.04
C ALA A 263 28.42 2.29 0.80
N VAL A 264 28.25 3.31 -0.07
CA VAL A 264 29.01 3.45 -1.31
C VAL A 264 29.36 4.91 -1.54
N VAL A 265 30.46 5.15 -2.27
CA VAL A 265 30.71 6.46 -2.87
C VAL A 265 29.73 6.62 -4.01
N LYS A 266 28.93 7.68 -3.97
CA LYS A 266 27.90 7.96 -4.98
C LYS A 266 28.46 8.86 -6.08
N ASP A 267 29.18 9.91 -5.66
CA ASP A 267 29.76 10.88 -6.57
C ASP A 267 31.02 11.51 -5.96
N THR A 268 31.90 12.04 -6.81
CA THR A 268 33.14 12.72 -6.40
C THR A 268 33.33 14.03 -7.18
N SER A 269 33.63 15.08 -6.43
CA SER A 269 34.02 16.39 -7.00
C SER A 269 35.34 16.83 -6.42
N PRO A 270 35.98 17.88 -6.96
CA PRO A 270 37.21 18.42 -6.40
C PRO A 270 37.08 18.93 -4.97
N THR A 271 35.91 19.30 -4.54
CA THR A 271 35.64 19.90 -3.22
C THR A 271 34.92 18.97 -2.26
N THR A 272 34.19 17.95 -2.77
CA THR A 272 33.37 17.06 -1.93
C THR A 272 33.28 15.64 -2.52
N ILE A 273 33.16 14.66 -1.64
CA ILE A 273 32.80 13.28 -1.98
C ILE A 273 31.42 13.00 -1.37
N GLU A 274 30.46 12.60 -2.21
CA GLU A 274 29.13 12.21 -1.80
C GLU A 274 29.08 10.69 -1.53
N TYR A 275 28.67 10.32 -0.32
CA TYR A 275 28.45 8.94 0.09
C TYR A 275 26.96 8.67 0.20
N SER A 276 26.51 7.52 -0.30
CA SER A 276 25.14 7.04 -0.13
C SER A 276 25.14 5.83 0.79
N VAL A 277 24.34 5.92 1.85
CA VAL A 277 24.10 4.85 2.82
C VAL A 277 22.67 4.35 2.60
N THR A 278 22.52 3.12 2.13
CA THR A 278 21.21 2.54 1.78
C THR A 278 20.95 1.29 2.61
N GLY A 279 19.79 1.27 3.25
CA GLY A 279 19.25 0.11 3.95
C GLY A 279 17.81 -0.16 3.53
N PHE A 280 17.22 -1.22 4.06
CA PHE A 280 15.87 -1.66 3.71
C PHE A 280 15.06 -1.93 4.97
N ILE A 281 13.77 -1.58 4.93
CA ILE A 281 12.83 -1.73 6.04
C ILE A 281 11.56 -2.45 5.56
N SER A 282 10.82 -3.06 6.48
CA SER A 282 9.58 -3.78 6.19
C SER A 282 8.31 -2.93 6.26
N ASP A 283 8.41 -1.72 6.83
CA ASP A 283 7.25 -0.85 7.03
C ASP A 283 7.56 0.57 6.55
N LEU A 284 6.79 1.03 5.56
CA LEU A 284 6.94 2.35 4.97
C LEU A 284 6.66 3.48 5.97
N ALA A 285 5.77 3.26 6.95
CA ALA A 285 5.43 4.28 7.95
C ALA A 285 6.65 4.71 8.78
N ASN A 286 7.58 3.80 9.04
CA ASN A 286 8.78 4.06 9.83
C ASN A 286 9.95 4.64 9.01
N LYS A 287 9.76 4.92 7.71
CA LYS A 287 10.84 5.35 6.81
C LYS A 287 11.53 6.63 7.27
N SER A 288 10.76 7.61 7.72
CA SER A 288 11.30 8.88 8.20
C SER A 288 12.08 8.74 9.51
N ASP A 289 11.59 7.95 10.44
CA ASP A 289 12.24 7.72 11.73
C ASP A 289 13.54 6.93 11.56
N VAL A 290 13.54 5.90 10.71
CA VAL A 290 14.75 5.14 10.41
C VAL A 290 15.77 6.00 9.66
N ARG A 291 15.33 6.90 8.77
CA ARG A 291 16.22 7.85 8.11
C ARG A 291 16.90 8.78 9.11
N ASN A 292 16.14 9.34 10.04
CA ASN A 292 16.67 10.20 11.11
C ASN A 292 17.65 9.43 12.03
N LEU A 293 17.31 8.18 12.36
CA LEU A 293 18.19 7.30 13.13
C LEU A 293 19.50 7.02 12.39
N LEU A 294 19.45 6.78 11.08
CA LEU A 294 20.65 6.58 10.26
C LEU A 294 21.55 7.82 10.24
N PHE A 295 20.97 9.04 10.20
CA PHE A 295 21.77 10.28 10.30
C PHE A 295 22.42 10.41 11.68
N ASP A 296 21.69 10.15 12.78
CA ASP A 296 22.24 10.22 14.14
C ASP A 296 23.38 9.19 14.36
N LEU A 297 23.17 7.96 13.90
CA LEU A 297 24.19 6.90 13.96
C LEU A 297 25.41 7.23 13.07
N ALA A 298 25.18 7.74 11.86
CA ALA A 298 26.26 8.14 10.95
C ALA A 298 27.12 9.23 11.59
N TYR A 299 26.48 10.26 12.18
CA TYR A 299 27.18 11.33 12.89
C TYR A 299 28.06 10.76 13.99
N ARG A 300 27.51 9.93 14.89
CA ARG A 300 28.25 9.33 16.01
C ARG A 300 29.41 8.45 15.57
N HIS A 301 29.22 7.61 14.55
CA HIS A 301 30.29 6.72 14.07
C HIS A 301 31.38 7.49 13.28
N LEU A 302 31.04 8.54 12.56
CA LEU A 302 32.02 9.40 11.91
C LEU A 302 32.85 10.15 12.97
N GLU A 303 32.22 10.75 13.96
CA GLU A 303 32.89 11.45 15.04
C GLU A 303 33.79 10.50 15.86
N ALA A 304 33.27 9.28 16.20
CA ALA A 304 34.07 8.25 16.85
C ALA A 304 35.29 7.78 16.03
N ALA A 305 35.20 7.87 14.68
CA ALA A 305 36.33 7.61 13.80
C ALA A 305 37.29 8.80 13.65
N GLY A 306 37.04 9.91 14.36
CA GLY A 306 37.81 11.15 14.26
C GLY A 306 37.60 11.88 12.93
N ILE A 307 36.40 11.75 12.35
CA ILE A 307 36.01 12.41 11.11
C ILE A 307 35.02 13.52 11.47
N THR A 308 35.43 14.76 11.37
CA THR A 308 34.60 15.94 11.67
C THR A 308 34.00 16.54 10.40
N TRP A 309 32.78 17.11 10.53
CA TRP A 309 32.08 17.82 9.45
C TRP A 309 32.64 19.24 9.17
N GLN A 310 33.42 19.77 10.13
CA GLN A 310 34.01 21.09 10.03
C GLN A 310 35.47 21.00 9.57
N SER A 311 35.89 21.93 8.73
CA SER A 311 37.31 22.23 8.50
C SER A 311 37.95 22.56 9.84
N GLU A 312 39.11 21.95 10.13
CA GLU A 312 39.91 22.17 11.33
C GLU A 312 40.16 23.67 11.56
N THR A 313 39.33 24.30 12.37
CA THR A 313 39.78 25.39 13.20
C THR A 313 40.31 24.73 14.48
N ALA A 314 41.57 25.01 14.81
CA ALA A 314 42.35 24.40 15.89
C ALA A 314 41.48 24.12 17.12
N ALA A 315 41.02 22.89 17.29
CA ALA A 315 40.39 22.42 18.52
C ALA A 315 41.53 22.18 19.52
N GLU A 316 41.39 22.76 20.72
CA GLU A 316 42.20 22.37 21.85
C GLU A 316 42.24 20.85 21.95
N THR A 317 43.40 20.26 22.20
CA THR A 317 43.61 18.82 22.32
C THR A 317 42.95 18.29 23.57
N VAL A 318 41.62 18.16 23.55
CA VAL A 318 40.85 17.52 24.63
C VAL A 318 41.14 16.02 24.59
N SER A 319 41.48 15.44 25.76
CA SER A 319 41.74 14.00 25.83
C SER A 319 40.52 13.18 25.37
N ARG A 320 40.73 12.03 24.69
CA ARG A 320 39.67 11.18 24.18
C ARG A 320 38.59 10.79 25.24
N PRO A 321 38.96 10.41 26.47
CA PRO A 321 37.98 10.15 27.55
C PRO A 321 37.14 11.38 27.90
N ARG A 322 37.73 12.55 27.92
CA ARG A 322 37.02 13.80 28.22
C ARG A 322 36.03 14.18 27.08
N ALA A 323 36.45 14.07 25.82
CA ALA A 323 35.60 14.32 24.68
C ALA A 323 34.40 13.33 24.66
N LEU A 324 34.63 12.06 25.00
CA LEU A 324 33.56 11.05 25.04
C LEU A 324 32.47 11.39 26.06
N LEU A 325 32.84 11.99 27.24
CA LEU A 325 31.88 12.42 28.25
C LEU A 325 30.97 13.58 27.75
N ASP A 326 31.40 14.36 26.77
CA ASP A 326 30.56 15.40 26.15
C ASP A 326 29.50 14.80 25.24
N GLU A 327 29.76 13.64 24.62
CA GLU A 327 28.84 12.90 23.76
C GLU A 327 27.77 12.15 24.58
N VAL A 328 28.09 11.77 25.84
CA VAL A 328 27.21 10.95 26.70
C VAL A 328 26.06 11.76 27.27
N LYS A 329 24.83 11.44 26.87
CA LYS A 329 23.62 12.20 27.26
C LYS A 329 23.41 12.37 28.75
N ILE A 330 23.78 11.37 29.57
CA ILE A 330 23.59 11.40 31.02
C ILE A 330 24.51 12.42 31.71
N PHE A 331 25.65 12.76 31.11
CA PHE A 331 26.61 13.74 31.61
C PHE A 331 26.46 15.13 30.96
N ARG A 332 25.34 15.42 30.30
CA ARG A 332 25.11 16.72 29.62
C ARG A 332 25.14 17.90 30.61
N THR A 333 24.70 17.71 31.81
CA THR A 333 24.58 18.75 32.87
C THR A 333 25.81 18.89 33.72
N THR A 334 26.80 17.98 33.62
CA THR A 334 28.05 18.05 34.38
C THR A 334 28.96 19.17 33.88
N THR A 335 29.66 19.80 34.84
CA THR A 335 30.61 20.88 34.50
C THR A 335 31.87 20.35 33.82
N PRO A 336 32.64 21.21 33.14
CA PRO A 336 33.90 20.82 32.52
C PRO A 336 34.91 20.20 33.54
N GLU A 337 34.93 20.69 34.76
CA GLU A 337 35.79 20.21 35.84
C GLU A 337 35.38 18.81 36.31
N GLU A 338 34.09 18.59 36.56
CA GLU A 338 33.51 17.29 36.91
C GLU A 338 33.77 16.23 35.83
N LYS A 339 33.61 16.60 34.58
CA LYS A 339 33.93 15.71 33.46
C LYS A 339 35.43 15.38 33.39
N SER A 340 36.30 16.33 33.70
CA SER A 340 37.74 16.11 33.74
C SER A 340 38.13 15.16 34.88
N GLU A 341 37.48 15.27 36.04
CA GLU A 341 37.67 14.34 37.16
C GLU A 341 37.21 12.92 36.81
N LEU A 342 36.01 12.79 36.21
CA LEU A 342 35.50 11.50 35.71
C LEU A 342 36.42 10.88 34.65
N ALA A 343 36.91 11.70 33.70
CA ALA A 343 37.80 11.25 32.63
C ALA A 343 39.11 10.65 33.16
N GLN A 344 39.62 11.11 34.29
CA GLN A 344 40.83 10.56 34.95
C GLN A 344 40.60 9.15 35.48
N SER A 345 39.35 8.80 35.87
CA SER A 345 38.98 7.47 36.36
C SER A 345 38.63 6.48 35.21
N MET A 346 38.61 6.94 33.97
CA MET A 346 38.23 6.13 32.82
C MET A 346 39.35 5.20 32.36
N VAL A 347 39.06 3.91 32.26
CA VAL A 347 39.97 2.87 31.74
C VAL A 347 39.39 2.28 30.48
N SER A 348 40.16 2.33 29.40
CA SER A 348 39.76 1.73 28.13
C SER A 348 39.97 0.21 28.10
N ARG A 349 39.02 -0.51 27.46
CA ARG A 349 39.16 -1.93 27.10
C ARG A 349 38.74 -2.13 25.67
N GLU A 350 39.46 -2.99 24.96
CA GLU A 350 39.14 -3.40 23.58
C GLU A 350 38.45 -4.75 23.60
N TYR A 351 37.42 -4.89 22.77
CA TYR A 351 36.68 -6.13 22.60
C TYR A 351 36.63 -6.45 21.11
N ALA A 352 36.95 -7.72 20.77
CA ALA A 352 36.80 -8.22 19.41
C ALA A 352 35.32 -8.48 19.08
N ALA A 353 35.00 -8.48 17.79
CA ALA A 353 33.66 -8.87 17.34
C ALA A 353 33.30 -10.29 17.84
N GLY A 354 32.08 -10.43 18.37
CA GLY A 354 31.57 -11.66 18.98
C GLY A 354 31.95 -11.84 20.47
N GLN A 355 32.81 -11.01 21.04
CA GLN A 355 33.20 -11.11 22.44
C GLN A 355 32.10 -10.53 23.35
N THR A 356 31.81 -11.25 24.44
CA THR A 356 30.89 -10.77 25.49
C THR A 356 31.56 -9.71 26.34
N ILE A 357 30.83 -8.63 26.63
CA ILE A 357 31.25 -7.49 27.43
C ILE A 357 30.70 -7.61 28.86
N ILE A 358 29.42 -7.95 28.99
CA ILE A 358 28.74 -8.22 30.26
C ILE A 358 27.93 -9.50 30.05
N GLU A 359 28.09 -10.50 30.89
CA GLU A 359 27.27 -11.69 30.92
C GLU A 359 25.92 -11.44 31.62
N LEU A 360 24.91 -12.26 31.27
CA LEU A 360 23.65 -12.27 32.00
C LEU A 360 23.89 -12.66 33.47
N GLY A 361 23.40 -11.86 34.39
CA GLY A 361 23.58 -12.09 35.81
C GLY A 361 24.85 -11.47 36.41
N ASP A 362 25.73 -10.88 35.64
CA ASP A 362 26.93 -10.20 36.15
C ASP A 362 26.60 -8.87 36.84
N VAL A 363 27.34 -8.56 37.89
CA VAL A 363 27.35 -7.23 38.50
C VAL A 363 28.62 -6.51 38.08
N THR A 364 28.45 -5.38 37.36
CA THR A 364 29.60 -4.60 36.88
C THR A 364 30.22 -3.73 37.97
N ASP A 365 31.53 -3.56 37.92
CA ASP A 365 32.32 -2.73 38.83
C ASP A 365 32.42 -1.26 38.40
N GLY A 366 31.65 -0.86 37.38
CA GLY A 366 31.62 0.50 36.85
C GLY A 366 30.61 0.71 35.78
N LEU A 367 30.43 1.97 35.39
CA LEU A 367 29.62 2.35 34.22
C LEU A 367 30.47 2.22 32.97
N LEU A 368 29.99 1.48 31.97
CA LEU A 368 30.68 1.24 30.72
C LEU A 368 30.15 2.17 29.63
N VAL A 369 31.05 2.89 28.97
CA VAL A 369 30.73 3.87 27.89
C VAL A 369 31.34 3.36 26.57
N ILE A 370 30.53 3.24 25.55
CA ILE A 370 30.99 2.85 24.22
C ILE A 370 31.65 4.05 23.55
N ALA A 371 32.96 3.93 23.26
CA ALA A 371 33.69 4.94 22.50
C ALA A 371 33.65 4.68 21.00
N THR A 372 33.77 3.41 20.58
CA THR A 372 33.67 3.01 19.18
C THR A 372 33.04 1.62 19.08
N GLY A 373 32.44 1.33 17.93
CA GLY A 373 31.86 0.02 17.66
C GLY A 373 30.37 -0.05 17.91
N VAL A 374 29.84 -1.26 17.79
CA VAL A 374 28.42 -1.59 17.98
C VAL A 374 28.30 -2.76 18.94
N VAL A 375 27.42 -2.65 19.94
CA VAL A 375 27.14 -3.67 20.95
C VAL A 375 25.68 -4.09 20.83
N SER A 376 25.40 -5.41 20.86
CA SER A 376 24.03 -5.91 20.99
C SER A 376 23.69 -6.21 22.44
N ALA A 377 22.46 -5.88 22.84
CA ALA A 377 21.86 -6.27 24.10
C ALA A 377 20.88 -7.42 23.85
N ASN A 378 21.10 -8.56 24.50
CA ASN A 378 20.29 -9.76 24.33
C ASN A 378 19.64 -10.13 25.66
N VAL A 379 18.32 -10.37 25.65
CA VAL A 379 17.54 -10.77 26.84
C VAL A 379 17.06 -12.21 26.71
N PRO A 380 16.90 -12.95 27.82
CA PRO A 380 16.42 -14.32 27.78
C PRO A 380 14.91 -14.36 27.42
N ASP A 381 14.56 -15.25 26.49
CA ASP A 381 13.19 -15.65 26.15
C ASP A 381 13.09 -17.18 26.25
N GLY A 382 12.71 -17.67 27.44
CA GLY A 382 12.78 -19.10 27.74
C GLY A 382 14.22 -19.64 27.66
N ASN A 383 14.46 -20.58 26.75
CA ASN A 383 15.78 -21.17 26.51
C ASN A 383 16.59 -20.47 25.41
N THR A 384 16.10 -19.40 24.84
CA THR A 384 16.76 -18.65 23.76
C THR A 384 17.10 -17.23 24.20
N MET A 385 18.08 -16.63 23.51
CA MET A 385 18.42 -15.22 23.69
C MET A 385 17.87 -14.41 22.52
N VAL A 386 17.15 -13.33 22.80
CA VAL A 386 16.56 -12.46 21.76
C VAL A 386 17.22 -11.09 21.85
N GLU A 387 17.60 -10.51 20.71
CA GLU A 387 18.18 -9.18 20.63
C GLU A 387 17.11 -8.13 21.00
N ALA A 388 17.33 -7.44 22.12
CA ALA A 388 16.47 -6.35 22.58
C ALA A 388 16.81 -5.00 21.95
N GLY A 389 18.05 -4.83 21.47
CA GLY A 389 18.49 -3.63 20.78
C GLY A 389 19.98 -3.60 20.52
N ARG A 390 20.42 -2.55 19.83
CA ARG A 390 21.84 -2.27 19.54
C ARG A 390 22.22 -0.91 20.07
N MET A 391 23.47 -0.82 20.48
CA MET A 391 24.04 0.38 21.10
C MET A 391 25.31 0.78 20.36
N GLY A 392 25.55 2.09 20.26
CA GLY A 392 26.70 2.68 19.58
C GLY A 392 27.47 3.68 20.43
N PRO A 393 28.39 4.43 19.81
CA PRO A 393 29.20 5.42 20.51
C PRO A 393 28.38 6.42 21.33
N GLY A 394 28.85 6.78 22.52
CA GLY A 394 28.17 7.67 23.47
C GLY A 394 27.07 7.04 24.30
N GLU A 395 26.79 5.72 24.13
CA GLU A 395 25.81 5.00 24.94
C GLU A 395 26.52 4.25 26.09
N VAL A 396 25.77 4.04 27.21
CA VAL A 396 26.31 3.48 28.43
C VAL A 396 25.70 2.12 28.76
N MET A 397 26.39 1.27 29.52
CA MET A 397 25.95 -0.04 30.02
C MET A 397 26.33 -0.18 31.50
N GLY A 398 25.68 -1.09 32.21
CA GLY A 398 25.97 -1.37 33.63
C GLY A 398 25.30 -0.43 34.62
N GLU A 399 24.28 0.34 34.16
CA GLU A 399 23.52 1.27 35.01
C GLU A 399 22.82 0.57 36.18
N GLN A 400 22.36 -0.68 36.00
CA GLN A 400 21.70 -1.47 37.05
C GLN A 400 22.63 -1.71 38.26
N SER A 401 23.88 -2.06 37.97
CA SER A 401 24.88 -2.28 38.98
C SER A 401 25.32 -1.00 39.70
N ILE A 402 25.21 0.15 39.03
CA ILE A 402 25.51 1.46 39.63
C ILE A 402 24.38 1.93 40.53
N LEU A 403 23.12 1.81 40.09
CA LEU A 403 21.93 2.29 40.77
C LEU A 403 21.59 1.44 42.02
N ALA A 404 21.58 0.12 41.89
CA ALA A 404 21.00 -0.77 42.91
C ALA A 404 21.83 -2.02 43.24
N ASP A 405 23.08 -2.13 42.77
CA ASP A 405 23.91 -3.34 42.89
C ASP A 405 23.24 -4.63 42.34
N THR A 406 22.30 -4.46 41.41
CA THR A 406 21.57 -5.58 40.82
C THR A 406 22.34 -6.17 39.64
N PRO A 407 22.21 -7.49 39.44
CA PRO A 407 22.82 -8.16 38.29
C PRO A 407 22.19 -7.70 36.98
N SER A 408 22.96 -7.83 35.89
CA SER A 408 22.52 -7.49 34.55
C SER A 408 21.41 -8.43 34.09
N GLU A 409 20.29 -7.89 33.63
CA GLU A 409 19.15 -8.62 33.03
C GLU A 409 19.36 -8.94 31.53
N ALA A 410 20.47 -8.46 30.95
CA ALA A 410 20.81 -8.68 29.53
C ALA A 410 22.28 -9.08 29.41
N ARG A 411 22.56 -9.87 28.33
CA ARG A 411 23.92 -10.12 27.86
C ARG A 411 24.28 -9.07 26.81
N PHE A 412 25.44 -8.45 26.97
CA PHE A 412 25.98 -7.46 26.03
C PHE A 412 27.15 -8.06 25.27
N THR A 413 27.04 -8.08 23.94
CA THR A 413 28.03 -8.70 23.04
C THR A 413 28.48 -7.68 21.98
N ALA A 414 29.75 -7.58 21.74
CA ALA A 414 30.34 -6.75 20.69
C ALA A 414 29.97 -7.30 19.31
N LEU A 415 29.25 -6.54 18.48
CA LEU A 415 28.96 -6.91 17.08
C LEU A 415 30.11 -6.55 16.12
N THR A 416 30.84 -5.50 16.46
CA THR A 416 32.06 -5.07 15.77
C THR A 416 33.21 -5.00 16.76
N SER A 417 34.45 -4.73 16.29
CA SER A 417 35.51 -4.33 17.20
C SER A 417 35.06 -3.08 17.98
N CYS A 418 35.08 -3.11 19.31
CA CYS A 418 34.62 -2.07 20.20
C CYS A 418 35.75 -1.58 21.12
N VAL A 419 35.80 -0.27 21.34
CA VAL A 419 36.56 0.35 22.44
C VAL A 419 35.56 0.86 23.45
N ILE A 420 35.67 0.42 24.70
CA ILE A 420 34.73 0.72 25.77
C ILE A 420 35.53 1.30 26.91
N TYR A 421 35.10 2.44 27.45
CA TYR A 421 35.67 3.03 28.66
C TYR A 421 34.82 2.66 29.86
N ARG A 422 35.47 2.17 30.89
CA ARG A 422 34.87 1.93 32.19
C ARG A 422 35.12 3.14 33.09
N ILE A 423 34.07 3.73 33.65
CA ILE A 423 34.10 4.72 34.71
C ILE A 423 33.93 3.96 36.03
N ASP A 424 34.86 4.18 36.97
CA ASP A 424 34.80 3.49 38.23
C ASP A 424 33.48 3.73 38.99
N LYS A 425 32.98 2.69 39.68
CA LYS A 425 31.70 2.73 40.37
C LYS A 425 31.67 3.80 41.47
N ALA A 426 32.77 3.94 42.23
CA ALA A 426 32.88 4.94 43.31
C ALA A 426 32.84 6.36 42.72
N ALA A 427 33.55 6.62 41.58
CA ALA A 427 33.54 7.91 40.92
C ALA A 427 32.16 8.25 40.35
N THR A 428 31.47 7.26 39.76
CA THR A 428 30.12 7.46 39.26
C THR A 428 29.12 7.76 40.36
N ARG A 429 29.18 7.03 41.51
CA ARG A 429 28.30 7.27 42.67
C ARG A 429 28.56 8.62 43.33
N LYS A 430 29.79 9.01 43.48
CA LYS A 430 30.17 10.35 43.98
C LYS A 430 29.54 11.44 43.11
N CYS A 431 29.60 11.30 41.78
CA CYS A 431 28.98 12.23 40.83
C CYS A 431 27.45 12.25 40.99
N MET A 432 26.81 11.10 41.20
CA MET A 432 25.36 10.97 41.41
C MET A 432 24.90 11.62 42.73
N GLU A 433 25.69 11.52 43.81
CA GLU A 433 25.42 12.17 45.07
C GLU A 433 25.47 13.70 44.97
N GLN A 434 26.37 14.21 44.15
CA GLN A 434 26.50 15.63 43.85
C GLN A 434 25.43 16.16 42.87
N ARG A 435 24.90 15.27 42.02
CA ARG A 435 24.00 15.61 40.89
C ARG A 435 22.81 14.66 40.80
N VAL A 436 21.66 15.10 41.31
CA VAL A 436 20.40 14.33 41.29
C VAL A 436 19.87 14.10 39.87
N ASP A 437 20.20 15.00 38.95
CA ASP A 437 19.83 14.90 37.56
C ASP A 437 20.49 13.69 36.82
N ILE A 438 21.72 13.32 37.18
CA ILE A 438 22.39 12.12 36.66
C ILE A 438 21.66 10.85 37.14
N THR A 439 21.30 10.79 38.42
CA THR A 439 20.53 9.69 38.99
C THR A 439 19.18 9.57 38.29
N THR A 440 18.50 10.68 38.03
CA THR A 440 17.25 10.74 37.34
C THR A 440 17.38 10.24 35.85
N ALA A 441 18.48 10.66 35.19
CA ALA A 441 18.76 10.24 33.81
C ALA A 441 19.04 8.74 33.70
N LEU A 442 19.81 8.16 34.64
CA LEU A 442 20.10 6.72 34.70
C LEU A 442 18.84 5.90 35.00
N ASN A 443 17.99 6.33 35.95
CA ASN A 443 16.72 5.67 36.24
C ASN A 443 15.79 5.70 35.03
N LYS A 444 15.71 6.83 34.30
CA LYS A 444 14.94 6.94 33.09
C LYS A 444 15.47 6.02 31.99
N LEU A 445 16.79 5.93 31.82
CA LEU A 445 17.42 5.01 30.88
C LEU A 445 17.08 3.56 31.19
N GLN A 446 17.18 3.15 32.47
CA GLN A 446 16.81 1.80 32.91
C GLN A 446 15.34 1.49 32.60
N ALA A 447 14.42 2.41 32.94
CA ALA A 447 12.99 2.22 32.67
C ALA A 447 12.69 2.04 31.15
N ILE A 448 13.31 2.86 30.29
CA ILE A 448 13.18 2.75 28.85
C ILE A 448 13.69 1.38 28.36
N ARG A 449 14.81 0.90 28.86
CA ARG A 449 15.39 -0.39 28.48
C ARG A 449 14.51 -1.56 28.90
N GLN A 450 14.00 -1.53 30.14
CA GLN A 450 13.06 -2.55 30.63
C GLN A 450 11.80 -2.59 29.80
N GLN A 451 11.23 -1.44 29.46
CA GLN A 451 10.07 -1.36 28.57
C GLN A 451 10.38 -1.92 27.18
N SER A 452 11.54 -1.59 26.61
CA SER A 452 11.97 -2.09 25.30
C SER A 452 12.15 -3.62 25.31
N SER A 453 12.77 -4.17 26.37
CA SER A 453 12.95 -5.61 26.54
C SER A 453 11.61 -6.35 26.65
N GLN A 454 10.67 -5.82 27.45
CA GLN A 454 9.32 -6.37 27.56
C GLN A 454 8.56 -6.33 26.21
N HIS A 455 8.71 -5.25 25.45
CA HIS A 455 8.06 -5.11 24.14
C HIS A 455 8.57 -6.14 23.13
N VAL A 456 9.85 -6.44 23.15
CA VAL A 456 10.47 -7.46 22.29
C VAL A 456 9.99 -8.85 22.66
N LEU A 457 9.90 -9.17 23.95
CA LEU A 457 9.41 -10.46 24.45
C LEU A 457 7.90 -10.68 24.16
N LEU A 458 7.10 -9.61 24.08
CA LEU A 458 5.67 -9.68 23.76
C LEU A 458 5.39 -9.78 22.24
N ARG A 459 6.34 -9.42 21.38
CA ARG A 459 6.22 -9.59 19.93
C ARG A 459 6.37 -11.06 19.58
N LYS A 460 5.24 -11.75 19.34
CA LYS A 460 5.27 -13.06 18.66
C LYS A 460 6.03 -12.92 17.32
N PRO A 461 6.97 -13.81 17.01
CA PRO A 461 7.66 -13.77 15.73
C PRO A 461 6.62 -13.86 14.61
N VAL A 462 6.50 -12.81 13.81
CA VAL A 462 5.77 -12.87 12.55
C VAL A 462 6.53 -13.84 11.68
N ALA A 463 5.98 -15.04 11.50
CA ALA A 463 6.54 -16.05 10.61
C ALA A 463 6.62 -15.42 9.21
N ILE A 464 7.81 -15.08 8.77
CA ILE A 464 8.09 -14.65 7.40
C ILE A 464 7.78 -15.87 6.53
N LYS A 465 6.56 -15.89 5.92
CA LYS A 465 6.27 -16.84 4.86
C LYS A 465 7.35 -16.63 3.81
N LYS A 466 8.24 -17.59 3.66
CA LYS A 466 9.19 -17.69 2.55
C LYS A 466 8.38 -17.80 1.25
N ASN A 467 7.92 -16.69 0.71
CA ASN A 467 7.48 -16.63 -0.66
C ASN A 467 8.74 -16.63 -1.52
N ASN A 468 9.11 -17.79 -2.02
CA ASN A 468 10.20 -17.93 -2.97
C ASN A 468 9.91 -17.08 -4.20
N PHE A 469 10.69 -16.03 -4.40
CA PHE A 469 10.68 -15.18 -5.60
C PHE A 469 10.78 -16.01 -6.89
N LEU A 470 11.53 -17.10 -6.88
CA LEU A 470 11.63 -18.07 -7.98
C LEU A 470 10.33 -18.86 -8.23
N GLY A 471 9.52 -19.12 -7.22
CA GLY A 471 8.23 -19.80 -7.38
C GLY A 471 7.13 -18.92 -7.99
N TRP A 472 7.29 -17.60 -7.93
CA TRP A 472 6.39 -16.66 -8.60
C TRP A 472 6.69 -16.57 -10.12
N LEU A 473 7.98 -16.63 -10.53
CA LEU A 473 8.38 -16.64 -11.94
C LEU A 473 8.00 -17.93 -12.69
N GLN A 474 7.83 -19.07 -11.99
CA GLN A 474 7.45 -20.35 -12.60
C GLN A 474 5.93 -20.55 -12.72
N LYS A 475 5.09 -19.64 -12.22
CA LYS A 475 3.61 -19.70 -12.28
C LYS A 475 3.00 -18.72 -13.30
N ARG A 476 3.77 -18.25 -14.27
CA ARG A 476 3.25 -17.56 -15.45
C ARG A 476 3.49 -18.38 -16.71
#